data_2ce93d6bebe209eced0c2365f65063f0
#
_entry.id   2ce93d6bebe209eced0c2365f65063f0
#
_cell.length_a   1.000
_cell.length_b   1.000
_cell.length_c   1.000
_cell.angle_alpha   90.00
_cell.angle_beta   90.00
_cell.angle_gamma   90.00
#
_symmetry.space_group_name_H-M   'P 1'
#
loop_
_entity.id
_entity.type
_entity.pdbx_description
1 polymer ?
#
loop_
_entity_poly.entity_id
_entity_poly.type
_entity_poly.pdbx_seq_one_letter_code
_entity_poly.pdbx_strand_id
1 'polypeptide(L)'
;VLLILAGVSIAMLSGQNGILNRASQASVANEIGDAKDKVALEVNNAVSEYYAGKYTGANVTVSGEDKITGTSGNADLAKLIKARLTTLKSTVDTGKVTMTLKDDTESNPTKTTITITSNSDSTKTASVELSLTDGTFGAWTNNY
;
A
#
# COMPACT_ATOMS: atom_id res chain seq x y z
N VAL A 1 -39.53 -15.57 27.63
CA VAL A 1 -39.30 -16.04 26.26
C VAL A 1 -38.85 -14.89 25.37
N LEU A 2 -39.55 -13.76 25.39
CA LEU A 2 -39.18 -12.58 24.58
C LEU A 2 -37.79 -11.99 24.96
N LEU A 3 -37.45 -11.99 26.25
CA LEU A 3 -36.16 -11.51 26.73
C LEU A 3 -34.99 -12.41 26.28
N ILE A 4 -35.23 -13.73 26.25
CA ILE A 4 -34.23 -14.69 25.77
C ILE A 4 -34.00 -14.52 24.27
N LEU A 5 -35.05 -14.36 23.48
CA LEU A 5 -34.93 -14.11 22.03
C LEU A 5 -34.23 -12.79 21.71
N ALA A 6 -34.55 -11.72 22.45
CA ALA A 6 -33.88 -10.42 22.30
C ALA A 6 -32.38 -10.51 22.65
N GLY A 7 -32.04 -11.21 23.74
CA GLY A 7 -30.67 -11.43 24.16
C GLY A 7 -29.83 -12.22 23.12
N VAL A 8 -30.40 -13.28 22.54
CA VAL A 8 -29.76 -14.07 21.52
C VAL A 8 -29.53 -13.23 20.24
N SER A 9 -30.51 -12.43 19.82
CA SER A 9 -30.40 -11.56 18.66
C SER A 9 -29.30 -10.51 18.82
N ILE A 10 -29.20 -9.90 19.99
CA ILE A 10 -28.13 -8.93 20.29
C ILE A 10 -26.76 -9.61 20.32
N ALA A 11 -26.64 -10.79 20.88
CA ALA A 11 -25.42 -11.56 20.94
C ALA A 11 -24.94 -11.95 19.51
N MET A 12 -25.86 -12.33 18.63
CA MET A 12 -25.55 -12.65 17.23
C MET A 12 -25.10 -11.42 16.44
N LEU A 13 -25.58 -10.24 16.74
CA LEU A 13 -25.20 -9.01 16.05
C LEU A 13 -23.85 -8.46 16.55
N SER A 14 -23.53 -8.61 17.82
CA SER A 14 -22.36 -7.98 18.45
C SER A 14 -21.24 -8.95 18.82
N GLY A 15 -21.43 -10.26 18.70
CA GLY A 15 -20.40 -11.26 18.97
C GLY A 15 -19.32 -11.33 17.91
N GLN A 16 -18.22 -12.03 18.21
CA GLN A 16 -17.09 -12.22 17.28
C GLN A 16 -17.51 -12.84 15.94
N ASN A 17 -18.53 -13.68 15.95
CA ASN A 17 -19.13 -14.29 14.77
C ASN A 17 -20.41 -13.57 14.32
N GLY A 18 -20.69 -12.39 14.88
CA GLY A 18 -21.87 -11.62 14.56
C GLY A 18 -21.80 -10.97 13.18
N ILE A 19 -22.95 -10.64 12.62
CA ILE A 19 -23.08 -10.02 11.29
C ILE A 19 -22.34 -8.68 11.23
N LEU A 20 -22.45 -7.84 12.26
CA LEU A 20 -21.77 -6.55 12.32
C LEU A 20 -20.24 -6.71 12.34
N ASN A 21 -19.72 -7.68 13.09
CA ASN A 21 -18.29 -7.94 13.16
C ASN A 21 -17.75 -8.45 11.81
N ARG A 22 -18.46 -9.34 11.14
CA ARG A 22 -18.10 -9.82 9.79
C ARG A 22 -18.15 -8.72 8.76
N ALA A 23 -19.16 -7.85 8.81
CA ALA A 23 -19.25 -6.71 7.92
C ALA A 23 -18.09 -5.73 8.13
N SER A 24 -17.70 -5.48 9.38
CA SER A 24 -16.54 -4.65 9.71
C SER A 24 -15.24 -5.25 9.20
N GLN A 25 -15.04 -6.56 9.38
CA GLN A 25 -13.85 -7.27 8.87
C GLN A 25 -13.78 -7.24 7.34
N ALA A 26 -14.90 -7.43 6.65
CA ALA A 26 -14.96 -7.35 5.20
C ALA A 26 -14.65 -5.92 4.70
N SER A 27 -15.13 -4.90 5.39
CA SER A 27 -14.83 -3.51 5.08
C SER A 27 -13.33 -3.22 5.21
N VAL A 28 -12.70 -3.65 6.30
CA VAL A 28 -11.26 -3.49 6.52
C VAL A 28 -10.46 -4.23 5.44
N ALA A 29 -10.84 -5.45 5.10
CA ALA A 29 -10.16 -6.22 4.05
C ALA A 29 -10.27 -5.53 2.69
N ASN A 30 -11.42 -4.96 2.35
CA ASN A 30 -11.62 -4.22 1.11
C ASN A 30 -10.81 -2.93 1.06
N GLU A 31 -10.75 -2.18 2.15
CA GLU A 31 -9.98 -0.94 2.25
C GLU A 31 -8.48 -1.19 2.09
N ILE A 32 -7.97 -2.21 2.76
CA ILE A 32 -6.56 -2.61 2.65
C ILE A 32 -6.28 -3.17 1.25
N GLY A 33 -7.17 -3.99 0.71
CA GLY A 33 -7.04 -4.54 -0.64
C GLY A 33 -7.00 -3.46 -1.72
N ASP A 34 -7.86 -2.44 -1.62
CA ASP A 34 -7.86 -1.30 -2.52
C ASP A 34 -6.52 -0.54 -2.48
N ALA A 35 -5.98 -0.32 -1.29
CA ALA A 35 -4.68 0.32 -1.12
C ALA A 35 -3.54 -0.52 -1.71
N LYS A 36 -3.57 -1.85 -1.54
CA LYS A 36 -2.60 -2.75 -2.17
C LYS A 36 -2.62 -2.64 -3.69
N ASP A 37 -3.81 -2.60 -4.29
CA ASP A 37 -3.98 -2.47 -5.73
C ASP A 37 -3.42 -1.14 -6.24
N LYS A 38 -3.64 -0.06 -5.51
CA LYS A 38 -3.07 1.25 -5.82
C LYS A 38 -1.55 1.26 -5.75
N VAL A 39 -0.98 0.61 -4.74
CA VAL A 39 0.48 0.44 -4.60
C VAL A 39 1.05 -0.30 -5.81
N ALA A 40 0.46 -1.43 -6.17
CA ALA A 40 0.91 -2.21 -7.32
C ALA A 40 0.81 -1.42 -8.62
N LEU A 41 -0.28 -0.69 -8.82
CA LEU A 41 -0.48 0.13 -10.00
C LEU A 41 0.58 1.25 -10.11
N GLU A 42 0.82 1.98 -9.03
CA GLU A 42 1.80 3.07 -9.02
C GLU A 42 3.22 2.57 -9.27
N VAL A 43 3.61 1.45 -8.68
CA VAL A 43 4.93 0.86 -8.91
C VAL A 43 5.06 0.39 -10.35
N ASN A 44 4.06 -0.28 -10.89
CA ASN A 44 4.07 -0.72 -12.30
C ASN A 44 4.16 0.46 -13.26
N ASN A 45 3.43 1.54 -12.98
CA ASN A 45 3.50 2.77 -13.77
C ASN A 45 4.90 3.40 -13.70
N ALA A 46 5.49 3.46 -12.52
CA ALA A 46 6.84 4.00 -12.33
C ALA A 46 7.89 3.19 -13.12
N VAL A 47 7.82 1.87 -13.05
CA VAL A 47 8.72 0.98 -13.79
C VAL A 47 8.56 1.18 -15.30
N SER A 48 7.31 1.23 -15.77
CA SER A 48 7.01 1.45 -17.19
C SER A 48 7.52 2.79 -17.69
N GLU A 49 7.33 3.86 -16.93
CA GLU A 49 7.83 5.20 -17.27
C GLU A 49 9.36 5.25 -17.29
N TYR A 50 10.00 4.61 -16.33
CA TYR A 50 11.47 4.54 -16.27
C TYR A 50 12.04 3.86 -17.51
N TYR A 51 11.52 2.70 -17.89
CA TYR A 51 12.02 1.99 -19.07
C TYR A 51 11.65 2.68 -20.38
N ALA A 52 10.48 3.29 -20.48
CA ALA A 52 10.13 4.11 -21.64
C ALA A 52 11.11 5.28 -21.80
N GLY A 53 11.42 6.00 -20.72
CA GLY A 53 12.42 7.06 -20.73
C GLY A 53 13.81 6.54 -21.09
N LYS A 54 14.22 5.38 -20.58
CA LYS A 54 15.51 4.75 -20.87
C LYS A 54 15.68 4.43 -22.37
N TYR A 55 14.62 3.95 -23.02
CA TYR A 55 14.67 3.59 -24.43
C TYR A 55 14.51 4.78 -25.36
N THR A 56 13.75 5.79 -24.98
CA THR A 56 13.48 6.98 -25.81
C THR A 56 14.42 8.14 -25.52
N GLY A 57 15.20 8.09 -24.44
CA GLY A 57 16.01 9.20 -23.96
C GLY A 57 15.19 10.36 -23.37
N ALA A 58 13.89 10.16 -23.17
CA ALA A 58 13.03 11.18 -22.59
C ALA A 58 13.25 11.32 -21.09
N ASN A 59 13.11 12.55 -20.59
CA ASN A 59 13.15 12.81 -19.17
C ASN A 59 11.83 12.38 -18.51
N VAL A 60 11.92 11.59 -17.48
CA VAL A 60 10.76 11.26 -16.63
C VAL A 60 10.70 12.27 -15.50
N THR A 61 9.62 13.05 -15.44
CA THR A 61 9.42 14.03 -14.39
C THR A 61 8.65 13.40 -13.25
N VAL A 62 9.24 13.42 -12.07
CA VAL A 62 8.56 13.05 -10.83
C VAL A 62 7.95 14.32 -10.26
N SER A 63 6.76 14.23 -9.68
CA SER A 63 6.16 15.37 -8.99
C SER A 63 7.06 15.72 -7.79
N GLY A 64 7.70 16.88 -7.85
CA GLY A 64 8.73 17.29 -6.91
C GLY A 64 10.02 17.67 -7.65
N GLU A 65 11.16 17.33 -7.13
CA GLU A 65 12.45 17.87 -7.60
C GLU A 65 13.26 16.92 -8.49
N ASP A 66 12.87 15.64 -8.60
CA ASP A 66 13.72 14.66 -9.26
C ASP A 66 13.34 14.43 -10.72
N LYS A 67 14.16 14.93 -11.64
CA LYS A 67 14.14 14.52 -13.02
C LYS A 67 14.96 13.25 -13.19
N ILE A 68 14.35 12.22 -13.70
CA ILE A 68 15.02 10.97 -13.98
C ILE A 68 15.22 10.86 -15.49
N THR A 69 16.48 10.75 -15.89
CA THR A 69 16.82 10.55 -17.30
C THR A 69 16.83 9.06 -17.63
N GLY A 70 16.41 8.71 -18.82
CA GLY A 70 16.35 7.30 -19.23
C GLY A 70 17.70 6.60 -19.36
N THR A 71 18.81 7.32 -19.18
CA THR A 71 20.17 6.76 -19.22
C THR A 71 20.71 6.38 -17.84
N SER A 72 19.96 6.66 -16.79
CA SER A 72 20.39 6.47 -15.41
C SER A 72 20.27 5.01 -14.96
N GLY A 73 21.03 4.65 -13.94
CA GLY A 73 21.04 3.29 -13.39
C GLY A 73 19.93 3.02 -12.39
N ASN A 74 20.06 1.92 -11.65
CA ASN A 74 19.06 1.44 -10.70
C ASN A 74 18.68 2.47 -9.60
N ALA A 75 19.61 3.36 -9.24
CA ALA A 75 19.34 4.39 -8.23
C ALA A 75 18.23 5.36 -8.66
N ASP A 76 18.10 5.64 -9.95
CA ASP A 76 17.06 6.54 -10.46
C ASP A 76 15.71 5.86 -10.53
N LEU A 77 15.66 4.58 -10.82
CA LEU A 77 14.43 3.79 -10.69
C LEU A 77 13.95 3.77 -9.25
N ALA A 78 14.84 3.56 -8.29
CA ALA A 78 14.51 3.61 -6.88
C ALA A 78 13.92 4.96 -6.48
N LYS A 79 14.52 6.07 -6.93
CA LYS A 79 13.99 7.42 -6.68
C LYS A 79 12.60 7.61 -7.25
N LEU A 80 12.37 7.17 -8.49
CA LEU A 80 11.08 7.28 -9.14
C LEU A 80 10.00 6.49 -8.38
N ILE A 81 10.28 5.25 -8.03
CA ILE A 81 9.37 4.40 -7.25
C ILE A 81 9.05 5.06 -5.91
N LYS A 82 10.06 5.51 -5.17
CA LYS A 82 9.87 6.16 -3.87
C LYS A 82 9.05 7.44 -3.97
N ALA A 83 9.31 8.28 -4.96
CA ALA A 83 8.56 9.51 -5.16
C ALA A 83 7.08 9.23 -5.48
N ARG A 84 6.80 8.24 -6.31
CA ARG A 84 5.44 7.81 -6.62
C ARG A 84 4.72 7.24 -5.39
N LEU A 85 5.41 6.42 -4.60
CA LEU A 85 4.86 5.88 -3.35
C LEU A 85 4.62 6.97 -2.31
N THR A 86 5.50 7.97 -2.21
CA THR A 86 5.32 9.10 -1.29
C THR A 86 4.09 9.94 -1.67
N THR A 87 3.87 10.18 -2.95
CA THR A 87 2.67 10.86 -3.44
C THR A 87 1.42 10.03 -3.17
N LEU A 88 1.46 8.74 -3.43
CA LEU A 88 0.36 7.82 -3.12
C LEU A 88 0.05 7.79 -1.63
N LYS A 89 1.08 7.74 -0.78
CA LYS A 89 0.93 7.80 0.68
C LYS A 89 0.13 9.03 1.11
N SER A 90 0.45 10.19 0.59
CA SER A 90 -0.28 11.43 0.90
C SER A 90 -1.76 11.33 0.55
N THR A 91 -2.10 10.66 -0.54
CA THR A 91 -3.48 10.43 -0.96
C THR A 91 -4.18 9.39 -0.10
N VAL A 92 -3.50 8.28 0.17
CA VAL A 92 -4.04 7.14 0.94
C VAL A 92 -4.27 7.53 2.40
N ASP A 93 -3.35 8.27 3.01
CA ASP A 93 -3.42 8.67 4.42
C ASP A 93 -4.61 9.60 4.73
N THR A 94 -5.21 10.23 3.72
CA THR A 94 -6.45 11.00 3.90
C THR A 94 -7.71 10.14 3.89
N GLY A 95 -7.59 8.87 3.57
CA GLY A 95 -8.70 7.93 3.45
C GLY A 95 -8.89 7.06 4.69
N LYS A 96 -9.17 5.78 4.45
CA LYS A 96 -9.52 4.81 5.49
C LYS A 96 -8.36 3.96 5.98
N VAL A 97 -7.20 4.11 5.37
CA VAL A 97 -5.97 3.40 5.74
C VAL A 97 -4.82 4.39 5.83
N THR A 98 -3.79 3.98 6.55
CA THR A 98 -2.52 4.70 6.64
C THR A 98 -1.43 3.83 6.02
N MET A 99 -0.59 4.42 5.19
CA MET A 99 0.53 3.74 4.55
C MET A 99 1.85 4.22 5.15
N THR A 100 2.72 3.30 5.50
CA THR A 100 4.08 3.60 5.94
C THR A 100 5.10 2.96 5.01
N LEU A 101 6.22 3.65 4.82
CA LEU A 101 7.33 3.21 3.98
C LEU A 101 8.58 3.16 4.85
N LYS A 102 9.24 2.01 4.89
CA LYS A 102 10.47 1.83 5.65
C LYS A 102 11.54 1.25 4.73
N ASP A 103 12.56 2.05 4.44
CA ASP A 103 13.68 1.64 3.62
C ASP A 103 14.65 0.76 4.41
N ASP A 104 15.34 -0.15 3.73
CA ASP A 104 16.35 -1.02 4.32
C ASP A 104 17.60 -0.23 4.77
N THR A 105 17.94 0.83 4.05
CA THR A 105 19.04 1.74 4.40
C THR A 105 18.64 3.19 4.14
N GLU A 106 19.28 4.14 4.84
CA GLU A 106 19.01 5.57 4.63
C GLU A 106 19.61 6.08 3.33
N SER A 107 20.74 5.53 2.93
CA SER A 107 21.47 5.95 1.72
C SER A 107 21.39 4.85 0.66
N ASN A 108 20.91 5.22 -0.51
CA ASN A 108 20.75 4.30 -1.65
C ASN A 108 19.98 3.01 -1.28
N PRO A 109 18.73 3.11 -0.80
CA PRO A 109 17.99 1.93 -0.41
C PRO A 109 17.75 1.00 -1.60
N THR A 110 17.84 -0.30 -1.36
CA THR A 110 17.57 -1.34 -2.37
C THR A 110 16.19 -1.97 -2.18
N LYS A 111 15.62 -1.82 -1.00
CA LYS A 111 14.30 -2.37 -0.64
C LYS A 111 13.57 -1.39 0.26
N THR A 112 12.25 -1.38 0.15
CA THR A 112 11.39 -0.68 1.10
C THR A 112 10.27 -1.60 1.54
N THR A 113 9.91 -1.53 2.81
CA THR A 113 8.75 -2.26 3.35
C THR A 113 7.56 -1.31 3.36
N ILE A 114 6.50 -1.69 2.67
CA ILE A 114 5.26 -0.96 2.61
C ILE A 114 4.29 -1.62 3.59
N THR A 115 3.79 -0.85 4.56
CA THR A 115 2.79 -1.32 5.52
C THR A 115 1.53 -0.49 5.38
N ILE A 116 0.40 -1.16 5.22
CA ILE A 116 -0.93 -0.56 5.14
C ILE A 116 -1.68 -0.95 6.41
N THR A 117 -2.17 0.04 7.14
CA THR A 117 -2.87 -0.15 8.42
C THR A 117 -4.27 0.43 8.31
N SER A 118 -5.27 -0.30 8.78
CA SER A 118 -6.63 0.22 8.85
C SER A 118 -6.73 1.34 9.89
N ASN A 119 -7.38 2.45 9.54
CA ASN A 119 -7.61 3.55 10.47
C ASN A 119 -8.72 3.23 11.47
N SER A 120 -9.62 2.31 11.15
CA SER A 120 -10.67 1.86 12.06
C SER A 120 -10.18 0.81 13.07
N ASP A 121 -9.15 0.05 12.72
CA ASP A 121 -8.56 -0.97 13.57
C ASP A 121 -7.07 -1.10 13.29
N SER A 122 -6.25 -0.46 14.09
CA SER A 122 -4.79 -0.42 13.92
C SER A 122 -4.10 -1.78 14.09
N THR A 123 -4.80 -2.80 14.57
CA THR A 123 -4.29 -4.17 14.64
C THR A 123 -4.36 -4.89 13.27
N LYS A 124 -5.13 -4.35 12.34
CA LYS A 124 -5.31 -4.91 11.00
C LYS A 124 -4.37 -4.24 10.01
N THR A 125 -3.42 -5.02 9.53
CA THR A 125 -2.34 -4.53 8.67
C THR A 125 -2.07 -5.49 7.52
N ALA A 126 -1.46 -4.96 6.48
CA ALA A 126 -0.82 -5.74 5.44
C ALA A 126 0.56 -5.13 5.17
N SER A 127 1.57 -5.94 4.97
CA SER A 127 2.89 -5.45 4.62
C SER A 127 3.54 -6.28 3.53
N VAL A 128 4.38 -5.62 2.75
CA VAL A 128 5.12 -6.23 1.64
C VAL A 128 6.49 -5.57 1.53
N GLU A 129 7.47 -6.37 1.16
CA GLU A 129 8.79 -5.89 0.79
C GLU A 129 8.81 -5.63 -0.73
N LEU A 130 9.26 -4.45 -1.11
CA LEU A 130 9.39 -4.04 -2.50
C LEU A 130 10.86 -3.86 -2.84
N SER A 131 11.33 -4.52 -3.90
CA SER A 131 12.66 -4.27 -4.46
C SER A 131 12.65 -2.95 -5.22
N LEU A 132 13.53 -2.04 -4.83
CA LEU A 132 13.70 -0.74 -5.51
C LEU A 132 14.63 -0.82 -6.71
N THR A 133 15.29 -1.95 -6.93
CA THR A 133 16.20 -2.15 -8.07
C THR A 133 15.46 -2.52 -9.35
N ASP A 134 14.32 -3.20 -9.23
CA ASP A 134 13.53 -3.68 -10.38
C ASP A 134 12.03 -3.49 -10.23
N GLY A 135 11.54 -3.03 -9.08
CA GLY A 135 10.12 -2.86 -8.82
C GLY A 135 9.35 -4.15 -8.54
N THR A 136 10.04 -5.21 -8.13
CA THR A 136 9.42 -6.51 -7.85
C THR A 136 8.92 -6.57 -6.41
N PHE A 137 7.67 -7.04 -6.22
CA PHE A 137 7.09 -7.26 -4.91
C PHE A 137 7.41 -8.66 -4.38
N GLY A 138 7.67 -8.75 -3.08
CA GLY A 138 7.63 -10.00 -2.35
C GLY A 138 6.19 -10.45 -2.07
N ALA A 139 6.03 -11.40 -1.17
CA ALA A 139 4.71 -11.85 -0.75
C ALA A 139 4.12 -10.90 0.31
N TRP A 140 2.83 -10.59 0.17
CA TRP A 140 2.12 -9.81 1.17
C TRP A 140 1.90 -10.64 2.44
N THR A 141 2.18 -10.03 3.59
CA THR A 141 1.81 -10.56 4.89
C THR A 141 0.57 -9.83 5.36
N ASN A 142 -0.51 -10.56 5.53
CA ASN A 142 -1.81 -10.00 5.91
C ASN A 142 -2.14 -10.36 7.35
N ASN A 143 -2.57 -9.38 8.12
CA ASN A 143 -3.04 -9.52 9.49
C ASN A 143 -4.43 -8.89 9.63
N TYR A 144 -5.39 -9.54 8.98
CA TYR A 144 -6.81 -9.12 9.05
C TYR A 144 -7.75 -10.25 8.67
#